data_3c0c3044809557117cab480eecdb4ebb
#
_entry.id   3c0c3044809557117cab480eecdb4ebb
#
_cell.length_a   1.000
_cell.length_b   1.000
_cell.length_c   1.000
_cell.angle_alpha   90.00
_cell.angle_beta   90.00
_cell.angle_gamma   90.00
#
_symmetry.space_group_name_H-M   'P 1'
#
loop_
_entity.id
_entity.type
_entity.pdbx_description
1 polymer ?
#
loop_
_entity_poly.entity_id
_entity_poly.type
_entity_poly.pdbx_seq_one_letter_code
_entity_poly.pdbx_strand_id
1 'polypeptide(L)'
;MKNKLPILFLIIFLPFCTTIDDNLTSDNIRISNFDLVSLINEESIKVDDSFIILNYWASWCLECIEEHELLITLAETNNLKDSVMMVSFQDNIQNSIEFLNNYGYGEIIYAVDESSKLAIESGVFGVPETHIVVNGEIVKKYIGPLNLSNIEEIINNYP
;
A
#
# COMPACT_ATOMS: atom_id res chain seq x y z
N MET A 1 16.33 59.92 -46.38
CA MET A 1 15.26 59.65 -45.41
C MET A 1 14.99 58.16 -45.42
N LYS A 2 15.42 57.42 -44.33
CA LYS A 2 15.32 55.96 -44.23
C LYS A 2 14.09 55.62 -43.42
N ASN A 3 13.06 55.11 -44.07
CA ASN A 3 11.85 54.60 -43.40
C ASN A 3 12.18 53.27 -42.74
N LYS A 4 12.17 53.23 -41.41
CA LYS A 4 12.22 51.99 -40.63
C LYS A 4 10.76 51.50 -40.41
N LEU A 5 10.46 50.36 -41.04
CA LEU A 5 9.21 49.66 -40.82
C LEU A 5 9.29 48.85 -39.51
N PRO A 6 8.38 49.02 -38.56
CA PRO A 6 8.40 48.21 -37.32
C PRO A 6 7.88 46.80 -37.62
N ILE A 7 8.69 45.81 -37.30
CA ILE A 7 8.29 44.39 -37.33
C ILE A 7 7.38 44.16 -36.11
N LEU A 8 6.09 43.96 -36.43
CA LEU A 8 5.09 43.58 -35.45
C LEU A 8 5.26 42.07 -35.12
N PHE A 9 5.77 41.74 -33.95
CA PHE A 9 5.90 40.39 -33.47
C PHE A 9 4.50 39.92 -32.98
N LEU A 10 3.82 39.16 -33.81
CA LEU A 10 2.54 38.54 -33.44
C LEU A 10 2.82 37.32 -32.56
N ILE A 11 2.68 37.48 -31.21
CA ILE A 11 2.76 36.37 -30.28
C ILE A 11 1.43 35.61 -30.35
N ILE A 12 1.45 34.47 -31.04
CA ILE A 12 0.32 33.54 -31.07
C ILE A 12 0.35 32.76 -29.76
N PHE A 13 -0.51 33.13 -28.81
CA PHE A 13 -0.84 32.32 -27.64
C PHE A 13 -1.70 31.14 -28.11
N LEU A 14 -1.08 29.97 -28.28
CA LEU A 14 -1.83 28.74 -28.39
C LEU A 14 -2.30 28.35 -26.98
N PRO A 15 -3.61 28.16 -26.74
CA PRO A 15 -4.07 27.57 -25.50
C PRO A 15 -3.66 26.09 -25.55
N PHE A 16 -2.59 25.75 -24.81
CA PHE A 16 -2.24 24.36 -24.50
C PHE A 16 -3.25 23.88 -23.47
N CYS A 17 -4.42 23.45 -23.95
CA CYS A 17 -5.40 22.77 -23.13
C CYS A 17 -4.91 21.33 -22.96
N THR A 18 -4.09 21.06 -21.93
CA THR A 18 -3.88 19.70 -21.47
C THR A 18 -5.19 19.24 -20.84
N THR A 19 -5.94 18.44 -21.58
CA THR A 19 -6.93 17.56 -20.96
C THR A 19 -6.15 16.60 -20.08
N ILE A 20 -6.23 16.80 -18.77
CA ILE A 20 -5.84 15.77 -17.82
C ILE A 20 -6.90 14.68 -18.04
N ASP A 21 -6.50 13.58 -18.68
CA ASP A 21 -7.29 12.37 -18.66
C ASP A 21 -7.34 11.89 -17.21
N ASP A 22 -8.47 12.14 -16.54
CA ASP A 22 -8.83 11.55 -15.24
C ASP A 22 -9.17 10.04 -15.38
N ASN A 23 -8.57 9.36 -16.35
CA ASN A 23 -8.41 7.91 -16.31
C ASN A 23 -7.26 7.60 -15.34
N LEU A 24 -7.51 7.81 -14.04
CA LEU A 24 -6.78 7.09 -13.02
C LEU A 24 -7.13 5.62 -13.26
N THR A 25 -6.26 4.93 -13.99
CA THR A 25 -6.33 3.47 -14.11
C THR A 25 -6.31 2.95 -12.68
N SER A 26 -7.43 2.35 -12.24
CA SER A 26 -7.44 1.59 -11.00
C SER A 26 -6.31 0.59 -11.13
N ASP A 27 -5.29 0.69 -10.26
CA ASP A 27 -4.14 -0.19 -10.31
C ASP A 27 -4.62 -1.59 -9.95
N ASN A 28 -4.86 -2.40 -10.99
CA ASN A 28 -5.36 -3.75 -10.85
C ASN A 28 -4.21 -4.63 -10.36
N ILE A 29 -4.18 -4.89 -9.05
CA ILE A 29 -3.13 -5.67 -8.41
C ILE A 29 -3.69 -7.02 -8.04
N ARG A 30 -3.16 -8.07 -8.67
CA ARG A 30 -3.44 -9.45 -8.30
C ARG A 30 -2.37 -9.94 -7.34
N ILE A 31 -2.64 -9.90 -6.05
CA ILE A 31 -1.70 -10.35 -5.01
C ILE A 31 -1.34 -11.83 -5.21
N SER A 32 -2.28 -12.63 -5.68
CA SER A 32 -2.06 -14.03 -6.05
C SER A 32 -1.03 -14.25 -7.16
N ASN A 33 -0.63 -13.21 -7.91
CA ASN A 33 0.42 -13.28 -8.92
C ASN A 33 1.83 -13.06 -8.36
N PHE A 34 1.96 -12.79 -7.05
CA PHE A 34 3.24 -12.57 -6.40
C PHE A 34 3.65 -13.78 -5.58
N ASP A 35 4.93 -14.11 -5.65
CA ASP A 35 5.52 -15.19 -4.87
C ASP A 35 5.82 -14.67 -3.45
N LEU A 36 4.79 -14.68 -2.60
CA LEU A 36 4.92 -14.31 -1.19
C LEU A 36 5.23 -15.55 -0.36
N VAL A 37 6.12 -15.37 0.61
CA VAL A 37 6.55 -16.42 1.54
C VAL A 37 6.13 -16.02 2.96
N SER A 38 5.62 -16.99 3.70
CA SER A 38 5.25 -16.80 5.11
C SER A 38 6.48 -16.57 5.98
N LEU A 39 6.45 -15.49 6.78
CA LEU A 39 7.46 -15.25 7.82
C LEU A 39 7.39 -16.29 8.96
N ILE A 40 6.29 -17.05 9.07
CA ILE A 40 6.07 -17.97 10.19
C ILE A 40 6.63 -19.36 9.91
N ASN A 41 6.44 -19.87 8.67
CA ASN A 41 6.79 -21.25 8.32
C ASN A 41 7.55 -21.38 7.00
N GLU A 42 7.95 -20.26 6.38
CA GLU A 42 8.69 -20.20 5.12
C GLU A 42 7.98 -20.88 3.93
N GLU A 43 6.66 -21.10 4.04
CA GLU A 43 5.88 -21.68 2.96
C GLU A 43 5.33 -20.59 2.02
N SER A 44 5.08 -20.96 0.76
CA SER A 44 4.42 -20.07 -0.20
C SER A 44 2.99 -19.79 0.24
N ILE A 45 2.63 -18.49 0.24
CA ILE A 45 1.30 -18.03 0.63
C ILE A 45 0.40 -17.98 -0.61
N LYS A 46 -0.78 -18.61 -0.48
CA LYS A 46 -1.88 -18.43 -1.46
C LYS A 46 -2.87 -17.43 -0.90
N VAL A 47 -3.05 -16.33 -1.62
CA VAL A 47 -3.91 -15.23 -1.22
C VAL A 47 -5.21 -15.25 -2.01
N ASP A 48 -6.32 -15.01 -1.32
CA ASP A 48 -7.60 -14.70 -1.97
C ASP A 48 -7.66 -13.17 -2.22
N ASP A 49 -7.66 -12.76 -3.48
CA ASP A 49 -7.71 -11.35 -3.88
C ASP A 49 -9.09 -10.70 -3.71
N SER A 50 -10.10 -11.43 -3.20
CA SER A 50 -11.47 -10.90 -3.08
C SER A 50 -11.56 -9.71 -2.15
N PHE A 51 -10.87 -9.79 -1.00
CA PHE A 51 -10.74 -8.68 -0.05
C PHE A 51 -9.48 -8.86 0.80
N ILE A 52 -8.58 -7.86 0.78
CA ILE A 52 -7.35 -7.84 1.58
C ILE A 52 -7.10 -6.45 2.14
N ILE A 53 -6.76 -6.39 3.42
CA ILE A 53 -6.16 -5.24 4.09
C ILE A 53 -4.66 -5.49 4.09
N LEU A 54 -3.96 -4.86 3.13
CA LEU A 54 -2.55 -5.09 2.86
C LEU A 54 -1.71 -3.99 3.50
N ASN A 55 -1.00 -4.32 4.56
CA ASN A 55 -0.11 -3.39 5.27
C ASN A 55 1.35 -3.66 4.92
N TYR A 56 2.07 -2.63 4.51
CA TYR A 56 3.51 -2.67 4.29
C TYR A 56 4.23 -2.10 5.51
N TRP A 57 5.19 -2.84 6.04
CA TRP A 57 5.89 -2.53 7.27
C TRP A 57 7.36 -2.94 7.24
N ALA A 58 8.13 -2.52 8.26
CA ALA A 58 9.50 -2.98 8.46
C ALA A 58 9.87 -2.95 9.95
N SER A 59 10.80 -3.81 10.37
CA SER A 59 11.24 -3.90 11.77
C SER A 59 11.93 -2.62 12.29
N TRP A 60 12.53 -1.84 11.40
CA TRP A 60 13.21 -0.58 11.71
C TRP A 60 12.28 0.65 11.73
N CYS A 61 11.00 0.46 11.45
CA CYS A 61 10.01 1.53 11.34
C CYS A 61 9.33 1.78 12.68
N LEU A 62 9.54 2.95 13.29
CA LEU A 62 8.99 3.29 14.60
C LEU A 62 7.45 3.38 14.57
N GLU A 63 6.89 4.04 13.56
CA GLU A 63 5.45 4.17 13.39
C GLU A 63 4.77 2.81 13.14
N CYS A 64 5.49 1.84 12.56
CA CYS A 64 4.98 0.48 12.39
C CYS A 64 4.84 -0.24 13.73
N ILE A 65 5.72 0.05 14.71
CA ILE A 65 5.58 -0.46 16.07
C ILE A 65 4.31 0.08 16.72
N GLU A 66 4.06 1.37 16.55
CA GLU A 66 2.92 2.07 17.17
C GLU A 66 1.57 1.58 16.61
N GLU A 67 1.48 1.25 15.32
CA GLU A 67 0.23 0.76 14.72
C GLU A 67 0.02 -0.75 14.86
N HIS A 68 1.05 -1.53 15.19
CA HIS A 68 0.99 -3.00 15.16
C HIS A 68 -0.13 -3.58 16.02
N GLU A 69 -0.33 -3.06 17.24
CA GLU A 69 -1.42 -3.47 18.12
C GLU A 69 -2.82 -3.18 17.53
N LEU A 70 -2.94 -2.08 16.77
CA LEU A 70 -4.19 -1.74 16.08
C LEU A 70 -4.50 -2.72 14.96
N LEU A 71 -3.49 -3.16 14.22
CA LEU A 71 -3.63 -4.18 13.17
C LEU A 71 -4.01 -5.54 13.74
N ILE A 72 -3.43 -5.93 14.88
CA ILE A 72 -3.83 -7.15 15.61
C ILE A 72 -5.31 -7.04 16.02
N THR A 73 -5.70 -5.94 16.64
CA THR A 73 -7.09 -5.69 17.05
C THR A 73 -8.05 -5.71 15.85
N LEU A 74 -7.65 -5.12 14.72
CA LEU A 74 -8.44 -5.12 13.49
C LEU A 74 -8.65 -6.54 12.97
N ALA A 75 -7.60 -7.36 12.94
CA ALA A 75 -7.67 -8.74 12.47
C ALA A 75 -8.58 -9.63 13.35
N GLU A 76 -8.69 -9.33 14.63
CA GLU A 76 -9.58 -10.02 15.58
C GLU A 76 -11.04 -9.57 15.46
N THR A 77 -11.30 -8.46 14.74
CA THR A 77 -12.63 -7.84 14.65
C THR A 77 -13.37 -8.36 13.42
N ASN A 78 -14.66 -8.69 13.59
CA ASN A 78 -15.62 -8.96 12.51
C ASN A 78 -15.14 -9.97 11.43
N ASN A 79 -14.40 -11.00 11.81
CA ASN A 79 -13.88 -12.02 10.89
C ASN A 79 -12.86 -11.49 9.85
N LEU A 80 -12.11 -10.43 10.15
CA LEU A 80 -11.08 -9.88 9.28
C LEU A 80 -9.72 -10.61 9.36
N LYS A 81 -9.58 -11.62 10.24
CA LYS A 81 -8.31 -12.33 10.46
C LYS A 81 -7.66 -12.90 9.20
N ASP A 82 -8.46 -13.47 8.31
CA ASP A 82 -7.97 -14.05 7.06
C ASP A 82 -7.80 -13.00 5.96
N SER A 83 -8.15 -11.74 6.25
CA SER A 83 -8.09 -10.61 5.30
C SER A 83 -7.00 -9.60 5.63
N VAL A 84 -6.38 -9.66 6.80
CA VAL A 84 -5.27 -8.76 7.16
C VAL A 84 -3.95 -9.44 6.82
N MET A 85 -3.16 -8.78 5.98
CA MET A 85 -1.84 -9.23 5.58
C MET A 85 -0.81 -8.13 5.84
N MET A 86 0.25 -8.46 6.55
CA MET A 86 1.41 -7.60 6.76
C MET A 86 2.58 -8.11 5.91
N VAL A 87 3.05 -7.28 4.99
CA VAL A 87 4.17 -7.59 4.09
C VAL A 87 5.40 -6.81 4.52
N SER A 88 6.44 -7.55 4.91
CA SER A 88 7.74 -6.97 5.25
C SER A 88 8.39 -6.36 4.01
N PHE A 89 8.76 -5.06 4.11
CA PHE A 89 9.26 -4.25 3.01
C PHE A 89 10.69 -3.80 3.26
N GLN A 90 11.59 -4.14 2.34
CA GLN A 90 13.01 -3.77 2.39
C GLN A 90 13.67 -4.06 3.75
N ASP A 91 13.37 -5.23 4.31
CA ASP A 91 13.83 -5.63 5.62
C ASP A 91 14.46 -7.02 5.58
N ASN A 92 15.22 -7.33 6.60
CA ASN A 92 15.80 -8.65 6.79
C ASN A 92 14.77 -9.57 7.48
N ILE A 93 14.57 -10.78 6.95
CA ILE A 93 13.62 -11.77 7.48
C ILE A 93 13.82 -12.00 8.98
N GLN A 94 15.08 -12.14 9.43
CA GLN A 94 15.38 -12.38 10.84
C GLN A 94 14.97 -11.20 11.73
N ASN A 95 15.18 -9.96 11.27
CA ASN A 95 14.74 -8.77 12.00
C ASN A 95 13.20 -8.66 12.04
N SER A 96 12.54 -9.03 10.95
CA SER A 96 11.07 -9.09 10.89
C SER A 96 10.50 -10.11 11.89
N ILE A 97 11.13 -11.30 11.99
CA ILE A 97 10.76 -12.32 12.98
C ILE A 97 11.01 -11.82 14.40
N GLU A 98 12.15 -11.15 14.66
CA GLU A 98 12.46 -10.58 15.96
C GLU A 98 11.47 -9.51 16.38
N PHE A 99 11.04 -8.66 15.43
CA PHE A 99 9.97 -7.69 15.64
C PHE A 99 8.68 -8.40 16.13
N LEU A 100 8.21 -9.41 15.42
CA LEU A 100 7.00 -10.14 15.79
C LEU A 100 7.14 -10.84 17.15
N ASN A 101 8.31 -11.36 17.48
CA ASN A 101 8.58 -11.96 18.79
C ASN A 101 8.51 -10.91 19.92
N ASN A 102 8.87 -9.66 19.66
CA ASN A 102 8.88 -8.59 20.65
C ASN A 102 7.51 -7.91 20.81
N TYR A 103 6.76 -7.74 19.71
CA TYR A 103 5.52 -6.97 19.69
C TYR A 103 4.26 -7.81 19.56
N GLY A 104 4.41 -9.13 19.36
CA GLY A 104 3.33 -10.09 19.33
C GLY A 104 2.88 -10.48 17.93
N TYR A 105 2.15 -11.58 17.90
CA TYR A 105 1.49 -12.12 16.71
C TYR A 105 -0.02 -11.94 16.85
N GLY A 106 -0.70 -11.60 15.74
CA GLY A 106 -2.16 -11.58 15.67
C GLY A 106 -2.67 -12.65 14.69
N GLU A 107 -3.97 -12.71 14.49
CA GLU A 107 -4.64 -13.49 13.44
C GLU A 107 -4.41 -12.83 12.07
N ILE A 108 -3.15 -12.65 11.71
CA ILE A 108 -2.67 -11.89 10.55
C ILE A 108 -1.80 -12.80 9.68
N ILE A 109 -1.88 -12.61 8.38
CA ILE A 109 -0.97 -13.25 7.41
C ILE A 109 0.32 -12.43 7.37
N TYR A 110 1.41 -12.96 7.94
CA TYR A 110 2.72 -12.32 7.90
C TYR A 110 3.53 -12.85 6.71
N ALA A 111 3.81 -11.96 5.76
CA ALA A 111 4.46 -12.29 4.51
C ALA A 111 5.76 -11.51 4.30
N VAL A 112 6.65 -12.06 3.49
CA VAL A 112 7.78 -11.36 2.91
C VAL A 112 7.67 -11.38 1.39
N ASP A 113 7.93 -10.22 0.79
CA ASP A 113 8.17 -10.04 -0.64
C ASP A 113 9.66 -9.76 -0.83
N GLU A 114 10.47 -10.82 -0.97
CA GLU A 114 11.93 -10.70 -1.04
C GLU A 114 12.41 -9.76 -2.15
N SER A 115 11.66 -9.69 -3.24
CA SER A 115 11.97 -8.84 -4.39
C SER A 115 11.46 -7.42 -4.25
N SER A 116 10.62 -7.15 -3.25
CA SER A 116 9.82 -5.92 -3.09
C SER A 116 8.95 -5.59 -4.32
N LYS A 117 8.65 -6.61 -5.12
CA LYS A 117 7.94 -6.44 -6.39
C LYS A 117 6.49 -6.04 -6.15
N LEU A 118 5.81 -6.69 -5.19
CA LEU A 118 4.44 -6.33 -4.82
C LEU A 118 4.37 -4.88 -4.34
N ALA A 119 5.26 -4.46 -3.46
CA ALA A 119 5.31 -3.09 -2.96
C ALA A 119 5.54 -2.07 -4.07
N ILE A 120 6.48 -2.35 -4.99
CA ILE A 120 6.80 -1.47 -6.14
C ILE A 120 5.59 -1.36 -7.08
N GLU A 121 4.97 -2.48 -7.46
CA GLU A 121 3.80 -2.50 -8.35
C GLU A 121 2.57 -1.89 -7.69
N SER A 122 2.46 -1.98 -6.36
CA SER A 122 1.42 -1.30 -5.56
C SER A 122 1.66 0.20 -5.39
N GLY A 123 2.81 0.73 -5.83
CA GLY A 123 3.18 2.13 -5.69
C GLY A 123 3.40 2.56 -4.23
N VAL A 124 4.04 1.69 -3.44
CA VAL A 124 4.43 1.99 -2.06
C VAL A 124 5.67 2.88 -2.07
N PHE A 125 5.63 3.99 -1.35
CA PHE A 125 6.73 4.93 -1.24
C PHE A 125 7.47 4.85 0.10
N GLY A 126 6.85 4.25 1.10
CA GLY A 126 7.43 4.14 2.44
C GLY A 126 6.54 3.31 3.36
N VAL A 127 7.00 3.12 4.59
CA VAL A 127 6.29 2.35 5.61
C VAL A 127 6.05 3.22 6.86
N PRO A 128 4.92 3.02 7.56
CA PRO A 128 3.85 2.09 7.19
C PRO A 128 2.95 2.65 6.09
N GLU A 129 2.39 1.77 5.27
CA GLU A 129 1.38 2.12 4.29
C GLU A 129 0.36 0.96 4.21
N THR A 130 -0.95 1.27 4.24
CA THR A 130 -2.00 0.27 4.19
C THR A 130 -2.90 0.47 2.98
N HIS A 131 -3.08 -0.59 2.20
CA HIS A 131 -3.97 -0.61 1.03
C HIS A 131 -5.17 -1.49 1.30
N ILE A 132 -6.36 -1.02 0.94
CA ILE A 132 -7.55 -1.85 0.85
C ILE A 132 -7.67 -2.35 -0.57
N VAL A 133 -7.63 -3.64 -0.73
CA VAL A 133 -7.73 -4.32 -2.03
C VAL A 133 -9.05 -5.08 -2.08
N VAL A 134 -9.83 -4.84 -3.14
CA VAL A 134 -11.10 -5.52 -3.39
C VAL A 134 -11.10 -6.07 -4.81
N ASN A 135 -11.27 -7.36 -4.96
CA ASN A 135 -11.23 -8.06 -6.24
C ASN A 135 -9.95 -7.77 -7.07
N GLY A 136 -8.83 -7.57 -6.37
CA GLY A 136 -7.54 -7.25 -6.97
C GLY A 136 -7.38 -5.78 -7.38
N GLU A 137 -8.25 -4.88 -6.93
CA GLU A 137 -8.12 -3.44 -7.16
C GLU A 137 -7.82 -2.73 -5.83
N ILE A 138 -6.83 -1.83 -5.83
CA ILE A 138 -6.59 -0.94 -4.68
C ILE A 138 -7.69 0.13 -4.69
N VAL A 139 -8.61 0.02 -3.74
CA VAL A 139 -9.74 0.98 -3.62
C VAL A 139 -9.46 2.10 -2.63
N LYS A 140 -8.48 1.92 -1.74
CA LYS A 140 -8.09 2.93 -0.75
C LYS A 140 -6.64 2.73 -0.34
N LYS A 141 -5.93 3.83 -0.08
CA LYS A 141 -4.59 3.84 0.51
C LYS A 141 -4.58 4.73 1.75
N TYR A 142 -3.94 4.24 2.80
CA TYR A 142 -3.59 5.00 4.00
C TYR A 142 -2.07 5.12 4.04
N ILE A 143 -1.55 6.34 3.89
CA ILE A 143 -0.13 6.62 3.92
C ILE A 143 0.25 7.08 5.33
N GLY A 144 1.22 6.42 5.94
CA GLY A 144 1.56 6.57 7.35
C GLY A 144 0.75 5.64 8.25
N PRO A 145 0.95 5.73 9.59
CA PRO A 145 0.36 4.81 10.54
C PRO A 145 -1.16 4.94 10.61
N LEU A 146 -1.84 3.80 10.69
CA LEU A 146 -3.27 3.76 10.97
C LEU A 146 -3.55 4.31 12.37
N ASN A 147 -4.68 4.98 12.50
CA ASN A 147 -5.21 5.44 13.78
C ASN A 147 -6.63 4.89 14.01
N LEU A 148 -7.20 5.14 15.18
CA LEU A 148 -8.54 4.63 15.53
C LEU A 148 -9.63 5.05 14.53
N SER A 149 -9.55 6.26 13.96
CA SER A 149 -10.52 6.71 12.96
C SER A 149 -10.40 5.94 11.65
N ASN A 150 -9.17 5.57 11.24
CA ASN A 150 -8.95 4.71 10.08
C ASN A 150 -9.49 3.30 10.32
N ILE A 151 -9.27 2.76 11.51
CA ILE A 151 -9.81 1.44 11.90
C ILE A 151 -11.34 1.45 11.86
N GLU A 152 -11.99 2.46 12.43
CA GLU A 152 -13.44 2.62 12.36
C GLU A 152 -13.95 2.75 10.93
N GLU A 153 -13.25 3.51 10.07
CA GLU A 153 -13.57 3.64 8.64
C GLU A 153 -13.51 2.28 7.95
N ILE A 154 -12.45 1.50 8.19
CA ILE A 154 -12.26 0.18 7.60
C ILE A 154 -13.40 -0.76 8.03
N ILE A 155 -13.68 -0.86 9.33
CA ILE A 155 -14.71 -1.75 9.88
C ILE A 155 -16.10 -1.40 9.34
N ASN A 156 -16.40 -0.10 9.13
CA ASN A 156 -17.73 0.34 8.72
C ASN A 156 -17.96 0.23 7.21
N ASN A 157 -16.91 0.28 6.39
CA ASN A 157 -17.04 0.36 4.93
C ASN A 157 -16.68 -0.95 4.21
N TYR A 158 -16.04 -1.90 4.92
CA TYR A 158 -15.59 -3.15 4.33
C TYR A 158 -16.11 -4.36 5.13
N PRO A 159 -16.26 -5.53 4.47
CA PRO A 159 -16.96 -6.70 5.03
C PRO A 159 -16.31 -7.28 6.29
#